data_5f1b12b88762111201cd511df53b200e
#
_entry.id   5f1b12b88762111201cd511df53b200e
#
_cell.length_a   1.000
_cell.length_b   1.000
_cell.length_c   1.000
_cell.angle_alpha   90.00
_cell.angle_beta   90.00
_cell.angle_gamma   90.00
#
_symmetry.space_group_name_H-M   'P 1'
#
loop_
_entity.id
_entity.type
_entity.pdbx_description
1 polymer ?
#
loop_
_entity_poly.entity_id
_entity_poly.type
_entity_poly.pdbx_seq_one_letter_code
_entity_poly.pdbx_strand_id
1 'polypeptide(L)'
;MVRKVNEDSFISRDEIGLWAVADGMGGHQAGDVASQMVANCLDSVPFSPNIGELLQAARAALHSANSKLISMDGQFDSGRVPGSTVVVLLIHGNEVAVVWAGDSRIYRLRH
;
A
#
# COMPACT_ATOMS: atom_id res chain seq x y z
N MET A 1 -7.98 7.40 -6.89
CA MET A 1 -8.05 6.64 -8.15
C MET A 1 -7.07 5.49 -8.14
N VAL A 2 -7.50 4.32 -8.53
CA VAL A 2 -6.65 3.13 -8.61
C VAL A 2 -6.49 2.75 -10.07
N ARG A 3 -5.23 2.55 -10.49
CA ARG A 3 -4.89 2.05 -11.81
C ARG A 3 -4.13 0.76 -11.69
N LYS A 4 -4.38 -0.16 -12.58
CA LYS A 4 -3.72 -1.44 -12.59
C LYS A 4 -2.99 -1.64 -13.91
N VAL A 5 -1.70 -2.02 -13.82
CA VAL A 5 -0.88 -2.38 -14.97
C VAL A 5 -0.20 -3.70 -14.62
N ASN A 6 -0.56 -4.78 -15.35
CA ASN A 6 -0.09 -6.14 -15.05
C ASN A 6 -0.43 -6.50 -13.60
N GLU A 7 0.57 -6.85 -12.79
CA GLU A 7 0.40 -7.17 -11.37
C GLU A 7 0.62 -5.97 -10.47
N ASP A 8 0.89 -4.81 -11.05
CA ASP A 8 1.15 -3.59 -10.31
C ASP A 8 -0.12 -2.76 -10.17
N SER A 9 -0.22 -2.02 -9.09
CA SER A 9 -1.31 -1.07 -8.87
C SER A 9 -0.72 0.29 -8.55
N PHE A 10 -1.32 1.32 -9.11
CA PHE A 10 -0.94 2.70 -8.87
C PHE A 10 -2.12 3.43 -8.22
N ILE A 11 -1.85 4.13 -7.14
CA ILE A 11 -2.86 4.87 -6.39
C ILE A 11 -2.49 6.34 -6.40
N SER A 12 -3.45 7.19 -6.77
CA SER A 12 -3.29 8.63 -6.75
C SER A 12 -4.45 9.24 -5.98
N ARG A 13 -4.14 9.85 -4.86
CA ARG A 13 -5.11 10.54 -4.02
C ARG A 13 -4.60 11.92 -3.70
N ASP A 14 -4.59 12.77 -4.73
CA ASP A 14 -4.05 14.13 -4.65
C ASP A 14 -4.74 14.94 -3.55
N GLU A 15 -6.04 14.71 -3.34
CA GLU A 15 -6.84 15.46 -2.39
C GLU A 15 -6.37 15.29 -0.94
N ILE A 16 -5.68 14.19 -0.66
CA ILE A 16 -5.14 13.96 0.69
C ILE A 16 -3.62 13.92 0.72
N GLY A 17 -2.96 14.10 -0.43
CA GLY A 17 -1.50 14.09 -0.51
C GLY A 17 -0.89 12.69 -0.42
N LEU A 18 -1.53 11.70 -1.03
CA LEU A 18 -1.07 10.32 -1.00
C LEU A 18 -0.95 9.76 -2.42
N TRP A 19 0.22 9.20 -2.71
CA TRP A 19 0.48 8.47 -3.97
C TRP A 19 1.21 7.19 -3.63
N ALA A 20 0.91 6.11 -4.34
CA ALA A 20 1.56 4.83 -4.06
C ALA A 20 1.67 3.97 -5.30
N VAL A 21 2.69 3.11 -5.29
CA VAL A 21 2.85 2.03 -6.27
C VAL A 21 2.98 0.73 -5.49
N ALA A 22 2.16 -0.23 -5.83
CA ALA A 22 2.20 -1.57 -5.23
C ALA A 22 2.53 -2.59 -6.32
N ASP A 23 3.56 -3.41 -6.07
CA ASP A 23 4.02 -4.44 -6.99
C ASP A 23 3.71 -5.80 -6.38
N GLY A 24 2.82 -6.55 -7.01
CA GLY A 24 2.36 -7.82 -6.49
C GLY A 24 3.36 -8.96 -6.73
N MET A 25 3.44 -9.85 -5.75
CA MET A 25 4.30 -11.03 -5.80
C MET A 25 3.49 -12.27 -5.45
N GLY A 26 3.97 -13.43 -5.84
CA GLY A 26 3.31 -14.70 -5.52
C GLY A 26 2.74 -15.41 -6.73
N GLY A 27 3.21 -15.05 -7.93
CA GLY A 27 2.72 -15.57 -9.17
C GLY A 27 1.63 -14.68 -9.75
N HIS A 28 1.18 -15.00 -10.93
CA HIS A 28 0.34 -14.12 -11.73
C HIS A 28 -0.94 -13.71 -11.01
N GLN A 29 -1.73 -14.68 -10.58
CA GLN A 29 -3.01 -14.40 -9.91
C GLN A 29 -2.81 -13.87 -8.48
N ALA A 30 -1.89 -14.47 -7.74
CA ALA A 30 -1.66 -14.07 -6.35
C ALA A 30 -1.06 -12.66 -6.25
N GLY A 31 -0.15 -12.30 -7.17
CA GLY A 31 0.41 -10.95 -7.22
C GLY A 31 -0.63 -9.92 -7.53
N ASP A 32 -1.57 -10.25 -8.42
CA ASP A 32 -2.69 -9.38 -8.76
C ASP A 32 -3.58 -9.11 -7.54
N VAL A 33 -3.94 -10.16 -6.81
CA VAL A 33 -4.75 -10.03 -5.60
C VAL A 33 -4.03 -9.18 -4.56
N ALA A 34 -2.72 -9.41 -4.36
CA ALA A 34 -1.95 -8.71 -3.36
C ALA A 34 -1.88 -7.21 -3.65
N SER A 35 -1.51 -6.83 -4.87
CA SER A 35 -1.39 -5.41 -5.22
C SER A 35 -2.75 -4.72 -5.18
N GLN A 36 -3.81 -5.40 -5.59
CA GLN A 36 -5.15 -4.83 -5.54
C GLN A 36 -5.64 -4.65 -4.10
N MET A 37 -5.32 -5.56 -3.21
CA MET A 37 -5.68 -5.45 -1.80
C MET A 37 -5.01 -4.23 -1.16
N VAL A 38 -3.71 -4.04 -1.44
CA VAL A 38 -2.99 -2.87 -0.94
C VAL A 38 -3.60 -1.59 -1.49
N ALA A 39 -3.88 -1.55 -2.79
CA ALA A 39 -4.47 -0.38 -3.44
C ALA A 39 -5.83 -0.04 -2.82
N ASN A 40 -6.67 -1.03 -2.60
CA ASN A 40 -8.00 -0.81 -2.03
C ASN A 40 -7.92 -0.27 -0.60
N CYS A 41 -6.98 -0.79 0.19
CA CYS A 41 -6.81 -0.32 1.56
C CYS A 41 -6.30 1.12 1.59
N LEU A 42 -5.36 1.47 0.73
CA LEU A 42 -4.86 2.85 0.64
C LEU A 42 -5.92 3.80 0.10
N ASP A 43 -6.79 3.31 -0.77
CA ASP A 43 -7.88 4.14 -1.31
C ASP A 43 -8.90 4.51 -0.23
N SER A 44 -8.91 3.81 0.89
CA SER A 44 -9.80 4.08 2.01
C SER A 44 -9.23 5.05 3.05
N VAL A 45 -7.98 5.48 2.89
CA VAL A 45 -7.34 6.40 3.84
C VAL A 45 -8.08 7.74 3.82
N PRO A 46 -8.53 8.26 4.97
CA PRO A 46 -9.25 9.52 5.02
C PRO A 46 -8.30 10.72 4.99
N PHE A 47 -8.85 11.89 4.73
CA PHE A 47 -8.11 13.13 4.89
C PHE A 47 -7.61 13.25 6.32
N SER A 48 -6.38 13.72 6.48
CA SER A 48 -5.77 13.91 7.80
C SER A 48 -5.22 15.34 7.93
N PRO A 49 -5.34 15.96 9.11
CA PRO A 49 -4.95 17.36 9.29
C PRO A 49 -3.44 17.60 9.34
N ASN A 50 -2.65 16.56 9.52
CA ASN A 50 -1.19 16.68 9.56
C ASN A 50 -0.51 15.42 9.03
N ILE A 51 0.78 15.53 8.77
CA ILE A 51 1.55 14.44 8.16
C ILE A 51 1.65 13.23 9.10
N GLY A 52 1.72 13.45 10.41
CA GLY A 52 1.80 12.36 11.38
C GLY A 52 0.57 11.48 11.36
N GLU A 53 -0.61 12.08 11.33
CA GLU A 53 -1.85 11.32 11.26
C GLU A 53 -2.03 10.66 9.89
N LEU A 54 -1.64 11.33 8.81
CA LEU A 54 -1.68 10.75 7.47
C LEU A 54 -0.76 9.54 7.39
N LEU A 55 0.44 9.66 7.93
CA LEU A 55 1.40 8.56 7.98
C LEU A 55 0.85 7.38 8.77
N GLN A 56 0.24 7.63 9.92
CA GLN A 56 -0.36 6.57 10.74
C GLN A 56 -1.51 5.88 10.00
N ALA A 57 -2.36 6.66 9.34
CA ALA A 57 -3.47 6.09 8.57
C ALA A 57 -2.98 5.23 7.42
N ALA A 58 -1.94 5.67 6.71
CA ALA A 58 -1.36 4.90 5.63
C ALA A 58 -0.74 3.59 6.15
N ARG A 59 -0.02 3.64 7.27
CA ARG A 59 0.56 2.44 7.89
C ARG A 59 -0.52 1.47 8.34
N ALA A 60 -1.60 1.98 8.92
CA ALA A 60 -2.73 1.14 9.34
C ALA A 60 -3.39 0.46 8.13
N ALA A 61 -3.51 1.18 7.01
CA ALA A 61 -4.05 0.61 5.78
C ALA A 61 -3.17 -0.51 5.24
N LEU A 62 -1.84 -0.32 5.25
CA LEU A 62 -0.90 -1.36 4.81
C LEU A 62 -0.94 -2.57 5.74
N HIS A 63 -1.03 -2.33 7.04
CA HIS A 63 -1.15 -3.42 8.01
C HIS A 63 -2.45 -4.21 7.81
N SER A 64 -3.54 -3.51 7.56
CA SER A 64 -4.83 -4.15 7.27
C SER A 64 -4.75 -5.02 6.02
N ALA A 65 -4.12 -4.51 4.95
CA ALA A 65 -3.94 -5.26 3.72
C ALA A 65 -3.12 -6.53 3.98
N ASN A 66 -2.04 -6.41 4.74
CA ASN A 66 -1.18 -7.54 5.08
C ASN A 66 -1.94 -8.61 5.87
N SER A 67 -2.74 -8.19 6.85
CA SER A 67 -3.56 -9.12 7.65
C SER A 67 -4.56 -9.86 6.78
N LYS A 68 -5.21 -9.17 5.84
CA LYS A 68 -6.16 -9.79 4.92
C LYS A 68 -5.48 -10.77 4.00
N LEU A 69 -4.28 -10.45 3.51
CA LEU A 69 -3.53 -11.36 2.64
C LEU A 69 -3.07 -12.62 3.38
N ILE A 70 -2.65 -12.48 4.62
CA ILE A 70 -2.27 -13.64 5.44
C ILE A 70 -3.48 -14.55 5.64
N SER A 71 -4.68 -13.99 5.82
CA SER A 71 -5.88 -14.80 6.03
C SER A 71 -6.29 -15.59 4.78
N MET A 72 -5.71 -15.28 3.63
CA MET A 72 -5.94 -15.99 2.37
C MET A 72 -4.99 -17.17 2.18
N ASP A 73 -4.20 -17.51 3.17
CA ASP A 73 -3.27 -18.64 3.09
C ASP A 73 -4.01 -19.92 2.71
N GLY A 74 -3.43 -20.65 1.76
CA GLY A 74 -4.01 -21.91 1.28
C GLY A 74 -5.05 -21.76 0.18
N GLN A 75 -5.39 -20.55 -0.22
CA GLN A 75 -6.37 -20.32 -1.31
C GLN A 75 -5.74 -20.34 -2.70
N PHE A 76 -4.43 -20.45 -2.79
CA PHE A 76 -3.71 -20.43 -4.06
C PHE A 76 -2.94 -21.73 -4.24
N ASP A 77 -2.93 -22.22 -5.48
CA ASP A 77 -2.33 -23.52 -5.83
C ASP A 77 -0.83 -23.59 -5.54
N SER A 78 -0.16 -22.46 -5.58
CA SER A 78 1.28 -22.40 -5.34
C SER A 78 1.66 -22.64 -3.89
N GLY A 79 0.71 -22.67 -2.97
CA GLY A 79 0.98 -22.77 -1.54
C GLY A 79 1.63 -21.53 -0.95
N ARG A 80 1.70 -20.45 -1.70
CA ARG A 80 2.33 -19.20 -1.26
C ARG A 80 1.26 -18.20 -0.82
N VAL A 81 1.58 -17.46 0.25
CA VAL A 81 0.75 -16.34 0.66
C VAL A 81 0.99 -15.19 -0.33
N PRO A 82 -0.07 -14.57 -0.87
CA PRO A 82 0.10 -13.40 -1.72
C PRO A 82 0.83 -12.30 -0.97
N GLY A 83 1.68 -11.58 -1.68
CA GLY A 83 2.42 -10.47 -1.10
C GLY A 83 2.55 -9.33 -2.09
N SER A 84 2.91 -8.17 -1.57
CA SER A 84 3.14 -6.99 -2.38
C SER A 84 4.24 -6.15 -1.74
N THR A 85 5.14 -5.61 -2.57
CA THR A 85 5.97 -4.49 -2.15
C THR A 85 5.19 -3.22 -2.47
N VAL A 86 5.36 -2.19 -1.64
CA VAL A 86 4.66 -0.93 -1.84
C VAL A 86 5.55 0.22 -1.44
N VAL A 87 5.48 1.29 -2.23
CA VAL A 87 6.09 2.57 -1.89
C VAL A 87 4.96 3.60 -1.84
N VAL A 88 4.84 4.30 -0.73
CA VAL A 88 3.83 5.33 -0.53
C VAL A 88 4.52 6.66 -0.29
N LEU A 89 4.14 7.66 -1.07
CA LEU A 89 4.60 9.03 -0.90
C LEU A 89 3.47 9.84 -0.26
N LEU A 90 3.79 10.52 0.83
CA LEU A 90 2.86 11.40 1.53
C LEU A 90 3.42 12.81 1.54
N ILE A 91 2.58 13.78 1.17
CA ILE A 91 2.96 15.20 1.19
C ILE A 91 1.86 15.97 1.92
N HIS A 92 2.29 16.76 2.90
CA HIS A 92 1.39 17.62 3.64
C HIS A 92 2.12 18.92 3.97
N GLY A 93 1.76 20.00 3.27
CA GLY A 93 2.47 21.26 3.40
C GLY A 93 3.93 21.13 2.99
N ASN A 94 4.83 21.43 3.90
CA ASN A 94 6.28 21.32 3.67
C ASN A 94 6.86 19.98 4.10
N GLU A 95 6.03 19.08 4.58
CA GLU A 95 6.51 17.79 5.09
C GLU A 95 6.27 16.70 4.06
N VAL A 96 7.26 15.81 3.95
CA VAL A 96 7.23 14.66 3.05
C VAL A 96 7.55 13.42 3.86
N ALA A 97 6.78 12.37 3.66
CA ALA A 97 7.04 11.07 4.24
C ALA A 97 7.01 10.02 3.15
N VAL A 98 7.91 9.04 3.25
CA VAL A 98 7.93 7.89 2.36
C VAL A 98 7.78 6.64 3.21
N VAL A 99 6.78 5.83 2.88
CA VAL A 99 6.57 4.54 3.52
C VAL A 99 6.90 3.46 2.49
N TRP A 100 7.80 2.58 2.86
CA TRP A 100 8.22 1.50 1.98
C TRP A 100 7.99 0.18 2.73
N ALA A 101 7.08 -0.62 2.25
CA ALA A 101 6.75 -1.91 2.85
C ALA A 101 6.99 -3.02 1.84
N GLY A 102 7.57 -4.09 2.31
CA GLY A 102 7.92 -5.27 1.51
C GLY A 102 8.82 -6.16 2.33
N ASP A 103 9.71 -5.55 3.11
CA ASP A 103 10.54 -6.21 4.09
C ASP A 103 10.50 -5.48 5.44
N SER A 104 9.38 -4.84 5.72
CA SER A 104 9.05 -4.21 7.02
C SER A 104 9.84 -2.94 7.33
N ARG A 105 10.30 -2.22 6.32
CA ARG A 105 11.02 -0.97 6.53
C ARG A 105 10.13 0.24 6.24
N ILE A 106 10.26 1.24 7.08
CA ILE A 106 9.51 2.50 6.96
C ILE A 106 10.51 3.65 7.11
N TYR A 107 10.47 4.57 6.16
CA TYR A 107 11.34 5.74 6.16
C TYR A 107 10.49 7.00 6.14
N ARG A 108 10.95 8.02 6.84
CA ARG A 108 10.31 9.33 6.87
C ARG A 108 11.35 10.39 6.58
N LEU A 109 11.06 11.25 5.61
CA LEU A 109 11.88 12.40 5.27
C LEU A 109 11.12 13.66 5.60
N ARG A 110 11.84 14.66 6.11
CA ARG A 110 11.25 15.93 6.51
C ARG A 110 12.10 17.07 5.98
N HIS A 111 11.44 18.05 5.40
CA HIS A 111 12.07 19.30 4.98
C HIS A 111 11.91 20.37 6.02
#